data_b62f1546bef60a97b7bc95d45568a4dd
#
_entry.id   b62f1546bef60a97b7bc95d45568a4dd
#
_cell.length_a   1.000
_cell.length_b   1.000
_cell.length_c   1.000
_cell.angle_alpha   90.00
_cell.angle_beta   90.00
_cell.angle_gamma   90.00
#
_symmetry.space_group_name_H-M   'P 1'
#
loop_
_entity.id
_entity.type
_entity.pdbx_description
1 polymer ?
#
loop_
_entity_poly.entity_id
_entity_poly.type
_entity_poly.pdbx_seq_one_letter_code
_entity_poly.pdbx_strand_id
1 'polypeptide(L)'
;MRLQWHEPPVCPAGAADPVLLALQRHTPDAQIRGALGVALPREGSHAWVFYDRVLRAGPDDSHVAVLLAHAMAHEIAHVLEGISRHSESGILKARWSGTDCARMAYFPLMFTREDAILIHSGLEERRSRLVSSGPGAVRINRSYEVWERSLPVP
;
A
#
# COMPACT_ATOMS: atom_id res chain seq x y z
N MET A 1 -6.44 5.13 13.12
CA MET A 1 -5.71 4.02 12.45
C MET A 1 -4.61 3.56 13.39
N ARG A 2 -4.43 2.26 13.57
CA ARG A 2 -3.38 1.68 14.41
C ARG A 2 -2.44 0.88 13.52
N LEU A 3 -1.13 1.17 13.54
CA LEU A 3 -0.11 0.42 12.82
C LEU A 3 0.46 -0.66 13.75
N GLN A 4 0.60 -1.88 13.23
CA GLN A 4 1.25 -3.00 13.90
C GLN A 4 2.25 -3.63 12.94
N TRP A 5 3.46 -3.92 13.44
CA TRP A 5 4.49 -4.63 12.70
C TRP A 5 4.51 -6.09 13.13
N HIS A 6 4.50 -6.98 12.15
CA HIS A 6 4.58 -8.43 12.38
C HIS A 6 5.66 -9.03 11.49
N GLU A 7 6.36 -10.03 11.99
CA GLU A 7 7.15 -10.92 11.14
C GLU A 7 6.20 -11.88 10.41
N PRO A 8 6.45 -12.20 9.12
CA PRO A 8 5.54 -13.03 8.34
C PRO A 8 5.46 -14.47 8.88
N PRO A 9 4.32 -15.17 8.67
CA PRO A 9 3.03 -14.70 8.23
C PRO A 9 1.99 -14.69 9.37
N VAL A 10 1.68 -13.57 9.96
CA VAL A 10 0.63 -13.51 10.98
C VAL A 10 -0.42 -12.48 10.58
N CYS A 11 -1.59 -12.95 10.13
CA CYS A 11 -2.76 -12.10 10.13
C CYS A 11 -3.19 -11.88 11.58
N PRO A 12 -3.28 -10.63 12.10
CA PRO A 12 -3.74 -10.38 13.45
C PRO A 12 -5.16 -10.89 13.61
N ALA A 13 -5.35 -11.90 14.46
CA ALA A 13 -6.67 -12.38 14.83
C ALA A 13 -7.44 -11.22 15.49
N GLY A 14 -8.64 -10.90 14.99
CA GLY A 14 -9.54 -9.95 15.62
C GLY A 14 -9.51 -8.51 15.07
N ALA A 15 -8.69 -8.20 14.06
CA ALA A 15 -8.82 -6.92 13.37
C ALA A 15 -9.98 -6.96 12.39
N ALA A 16 -10.99 -6.14 12.63
CA ALA A 16 -12.08 -5.98 11.69
C ALA A 16 -11.59 -5.18 10.47
N ASP A 17 -11.51 -5.81 9.30
CA ASP A 17 -11.12 -5.20 8.01
C ASP A 17 -9.71 -4.54 8.00
N PRO A 18 -8.62 -5.29 8.27
CA PRO A 18 -7.27 -4.74 8.26
C PRO A 18 -6.81 -4.43 6.83
N VAL A 19 -5.94 -3.43 6.69
CA VAL A 19 -5.10 -3.25 5.49
C VAL A 19 -3.75 -3.91 5.79
N LEU A 20 -3.39 -4.89 4.97
CA LEU A 20 -2.14 -5.63 5.07
C LEU A 20 -1.15 -5.07 4.06
N LEU A 21 -0.03 -4.54 4.55
CA LEU A 21 1.07 -4.07 3.72
C LEU A 21 2.27 -4.98 3.94
N ALA A 22 2.74 -5.62 2.88
CA ALA A 22 3.94 -6.45 2.91
C ALA A 22 5.14 -5.75 2.26
N LEU A 23 6.28 -5.75 2.94
CA LEU A 23 7.56 -5.33 2.37
C LEU A 23 8.22 -6.54 1.70
N GLN A 24 8.30 -6.51 0.38
CA GLN A 24 8.93 -7.56 -0.42
C GLN A 24 10.40 -7.24 -0.63
N ARG A 25 11.28 -8.15 -0.20
CA ARG A 25 12.75 -7.99 -0.37
C ARG A 25 13.18 -8.05 -1.84
N HIS A 26 12.46 -8.80 -2.65
CA HIS A 26 12.71 -8.98 -4.08
C HIS A 26 11.44 -8.74 -4.87
N THR A 27 11.55 -7.94 -5.93
CA THR A 27 10.43 -7.68 -6.83
C THR A 27 10.21 -8.89 -7.73
N PRO A 28 8.99 -9.46 -7.82
CA PRO A 28 8.68 -10.50 -8.79
C PRO A 28 8.84 -10.00 -10.24
N ASP A 29 9.34 -10.87 -11.14
CA ASP A 29 9.64 -10.53 -12.54
C ASP A 29 8.44 -10.01 -13.34
N ALA A 30 7.24 -10.48 -13.00
CA ALA A 30 5.99 -10.09 -13.66
C ALA A 30 5.50 -8.68 -13.31
N GLN A 31 6.16 -7.96 -12.39
CA GLN A 31 5.69 -6.65 -11.93
C GLN A 31 6.04 -5.52 -12.89
N ILE A 32 5.15 -4.51 -12.95
CA ILE A 32 5.28 -3.32 -13.79
C ILE A 32 6.67 -2.69 -13.58
N ARG A 33 7.37 -2.42 -14.67
CA ARG A 33 8.70 -1.79 -14.61
C ARG A 33 8.60 -0.41 -13.97
N GLY A 34 9.45 -0.18 -12.97
CA GLY A 34 9.55 1.10 -12.27
C GLY A 34 8.51 1.31 -11.16
N ALA A 35 7.51 0.43 -10.99
CA ALA A 35 6.63 0.50 -9.85
C ALA A 35 7.41 0.19 -8.55
N LEU A 36 7.20 0.98 -7.51
CA LEU A 36 7.79 0.78 -6.18
C LEU A 36 6.90 -0.10 -5.29
N GLY A 37 5.65 -0.30 -5.69
CA GLY A 37 4.69 -1.14 -4.99
C GLY A 37 3.52 -1.53 -5.89
N VAL A 38 2.57 -2.22 -5.32
CA VAL A 38 1.29 -2.58 -5.93
C VAL A 38 0.23 -2.77 -4.86
N ALA A 39 -0.95 -2.25 -5.10
CA ALA A 39 -2.13 -2.48 -4.26
C ALA A 39 -3.19 -3.27 -5.02
N LEU A 40 -4.06 -3.95 -4.30
CA LEU A 40 -5.25 -4.61 -4.81
C LEU A 40 -6.51 -3.89 -4.28
N PRO A 41 -6.87 -2.72 -4.83
CA PRO A 41 -7.94 -1.88 -4.28
C PRO A 41 -9.30 -2.57 -4.30
N ARG A 42 -9.59 -3.38 -5.32
CA ARG A 42 -10.86 -4.12 -5.43
C ARG A 42 -11.02 -5.22 -4.39
N GLU A 43 -9.92 -5.77 -3.91
CA GLU A 43 -9.91 -6.73 -2.81
C GLU A 43 -9.98 -6.04 -1.46
N GLY A 44 -9.59 -4.76 -1.42
CA GLY A 44 -9.77 -3.86 -0.30
C GLY A 44 -8.88 -4.13 0.91
N SER A 45 -7.83 -4.96 0.78
CA SER A 45 -7.08 -5.37 1.97
C SER A 45 -5.56 -5.47 1.81
N HIS A 46 -5.04 -5.68 0.60
CA HIS A 46 -3.62 -6.01 0.42
C HIS A 46 -2.87 -5.00 -0.44
N ALA A 47 -1.64 -4.72 -0.02
CA ALA A 47 -0.66 -3.96 -0.76
C ALA A 47 0.76 -4.51 -0.53
N TRP A 48 1.65 -4.30 -1.49
CA TRP A 48 3.05 -4.67 -1.42
C TRP A 48 3.93 -3.49 -1.79
N VAL A 49 5.08 -3.36 -1.12
CA VAL A 49 6.14 -2.42 -1.50
C VAL A 49 7.40 -3.22 -1.79
N PHE A 50 8.04 -2.96 -2.92
CA PHE A 50 9.23 -3.64 -3.40
C PHE A 50 10.48 -2.97 -2.85
N TYR A 51 10.95 -3.48 -1.72
CA TYR A 51 12.05 -2.87 -0.97
C TYR A 51 13.35 -2.79 -1.77
N ASP A 52 13.65 -3.81 -2.59
CA ASP A 52 14.81 -3.81 -3.48
C ASP A 52 14.78 -2.67 -4.52
N ARG A 53 13.59 -2.26 -4.98
CA ARG A 53 13.42 -1.11 -5.88
C ARG A 53 13.55 0.21 -5.14
N VAL A 54 13.02 0.29 -3.93
CA VAL A 54 13.18 1.47 -3.07
C VAL A 54 14.66 1.70 -2.76
N LEU A 55 15.40 0.65 -2.39
CA LEU A 55 16.84 0.72 -2.15
C LEU A 55 17.63 1.24 -3.37
N ARG A 56 17.27 0.77 -4.58
CA ARG A 56 17.94 1.22 -5.81
C ARG A 56 17.59 2.65 -6.21
N ALA A 57 16.44 3.15 -5.79
CA ALA A 57 15.96 4.48 -6.13
C ALA A 57 16.45 5.57 -5.15
N GLY A 58 16.73 5.22 -3.90
CA GLY A 58 17.24 6.15 -2.90
C GLY A 58 18.78 6.24 -2.95
N PRO A 59 19.36 7.44 -3.01
CA PRO A 59 20.83 7.62 -3.06
C PRO A 59 21.53 7.29 -1.74
N ASP A 60 20.83 7.35 -0.62
CA ASP A 60 21.32 7.06 0.74
C ASP A 60 20.18 6.58 1.65
N ASP A 61 20.51 6.14 2.86
CA ASP A 61 19.54 5.56 3.81
C ASP A 61 18.41 6.53 4.21
N SER A 62 18.69 7.81 4.30
CA SER A 62 17.68 8.82 4.65
C SER A 62 16.65 8.99 3.52
N HIS A 63 17.10 9.03 2.29
CA HIS A 63 16.23 9.07 1.12
C HIS A 63 15.46 7.76 0.94
N VAL A 64 16.08 6.61 1.20
CA VAL A 64 15.42 5.29 1.20
C VAL A 64 14.27 5.27 2.21
N ALA A 65 14.49 5.72 3.44
CA ALA A 65 13.46 5.76 4.47
C ALA A 65 12.26 6.64 4.07
N VAL A 66 12.54 7.83 3.54
CA VAL A 66 11.51 8.77 3.07
C VAL A 66 10.75 8.21 1.87
N LEU A 67 11.46 7.65 0.89
CA LEU A 67 10.84 7.07 -0.31
C LEU A 67 9.99 5.85 0.06
N LEU A 68 10.48 5.01 1.00
CA LEU A 68 9.71 3.88 1.52
C LEU A 68 8.40 4.34 2.16
N ALA A 69 8.46 5.36 3.02
CA ALA A 69 7.26 5.91 3.67
C ALA A 69 6.23 6.42 2.65
N HIS A 70 6.69 7.12 1.59
CA HIS A 70 5.81 7.59 0.53
C HIS A 70 5.23 6.44 -0.29
N ALA A 71 6.02 5.42 -0.64
CA ALA A 71 5.54 4.24 -1.35
C ALA A 71 4.49 3.47 -0.52
N MET A 72 4.72 3.29 0.78
CA MET A 72 3.75 2.68 1.68
C MET A 72 2.44 3.48 1.73
N ALA A 73 2.53 4.80 1.88
CA ALA A 73 1.36 5.68 1.92
C ALA A 73 0.58 5.65 0.59
N HIS A 74 1.27 5.60 -0.55
CA HIS A 74 0.68 5.47 -1.89
C HIS A 74 -0.15 4.19 -2.02
N GLU A 75 0.44 3.04 -1.70
CA GLU A 75 -0.25 1.75 -1.84
C GLU A 75 -1.39 1.58 -0.83
N ILE A 76 -1.23 2.06 0.40
CA ILE A 76 -2.31 2.07 1.39
C ILE A 76 -3.47 2.95 0.91
N ALA A 77 -3.19 4.10 0.32
CA ALA A 77 -4.23 5.00 -0.18
C ALA A 77 -5.06 4.34 -1.28
N HIS A 78 -4.45 3.62 -2.23
CA HIS A 78 -5.21 2.85 -3.23
C HIS A 78 -6.15 1.83 -2.60
N VAL A 79 -5.71 1.13 -1.54
CA VAL A 79 -6.57 0.20 -0.81
C VAL A 79 -7.72 0.94 -0.11
N LEU A 80 -7.46 2.10 0.47
CA LEU A 80 -8.48 2.89 1.17
C LEU A 80 -9.48 3.54 0.21
N GLU A 81 -9.03 4.03 -0.94
CA GLU A 81 -9.91 4.57 -1.99
C GLU A 81 -10.73 3.48 -2.68
N GLY A 82 -10.27 2.23 -2.67
CA GLY A 82 -10.89 1.12 -3.39
C GLY A 82 -10.73 1.16 -4.92
N ILE A 83 -9.89 2.05 -5.44
CA ILE A 83 -9.67 2.27 -6.87
C ILE A 83 -8.17 2.43 -7.21
N SER A 84 -7.81 2.13 -8.47
CA SER A 84 -6.43 2.27 -8.99
C SER A 84 -6.24 3.60 -9.74
N ARG A 85 -6.74 4.70 -9.19
CA ARG A 85 -6.60 6.03 -9.76
C ARG A 85 -5.27 6.66 -9.34
N HIS A 86 -4.67 7.45 -10.21
CA HIS A 86 -3.54 8.30 -9.87
C HIS A 86 -3.89 9.78 -10.02
N SER A 87 -3.27 10.61 -9.20
CA SER A 87 -3.38 12.06 -9.25
C SER A 87 -2.27 12.67 -10.10
N GLU A 88 -2.48 13.88 -10.58
CA GLU A 88 -1.46 14.63 -11.33
C GLU A 88 -0.29 15.08 -10.43
N SER A 89 -0.52 15.19 -9.14
CA SER A 89 0.47 15.66 -8.15
C SER A 89 0.32 14.93 -6.82
N GLY A 90 1.28 15.13 -5.93
CA GLY A 90 1.24 14.62 -4.57
C GLY A 90 1.63 13.13 -4.44
N ILE A 91 1.18 12.51 -3.35
CA ILE A 91 1.53 11.11 -3.02
C ILE A 91 1.00 10.16 -4.09
N LEU A 92 -0.25 10.32 -4.55
CA LEU A 92 -0.87 9.45 -5.54
C LEU A 92 -0.51 9.76 -6.99
N LYS A 93 0.58 10.49 -7.23
CA LYS A 93 1.13 10.65 -8.57
C LYS A 93 1.65 9.32 -9.10
N ALA A 94 1.27 8.94 -10.33
CA ALA A 94 1.63 7.65 -10.93
C ALA A 94 3.15 7.40 -11.02
N ARG A 95 3.93 8.47 -11.16
CA ARG A 95 5.40 8.43 -11.19
C ARG A 95 5.95 9.69 -10.56
N TRP A 96 6.76 9.53 -9.55
CA TRP A 96 7.52 10.64 -8.97
C TRP A 96 8.74 10.93 -9.84
N SER A 97 8.93 12.21 -10.14
CA SER A 97 10.13 12.71 -10.84
C SER A 97 11.31 12.79 -9.86
N GLY A 98 12.53 12.97 -10.40
CA GLY A 98 13.69 13.25 -9.56
C GLY A 98 13.50 14.49 -8.67
N THR A 99 12.76 15.51 -9.16
CA THR A 99 12.41 16.69 -8.36
C THR A 99 11.45 16.35 -7.22
N ASP A 100 10.46 15.47 -7.46
CA ASP A 100 9.56 15.00 -6.40
C ASP A 100 10.36 14.27 -5.32
N CYS A 101 11.24 13.33 -5.71
CA CYS A 101 12.08 12.58 -4.78
C CYS A 101 13.04 13.47 -3.98
N ALA A 102 13.69 14.44 -4.61
CA ALA A 102 14.55 15.39 -3.91
C ALA A 102 13.77 16.26 -2.91
N ARG A 103 12.53 16.64 -3.27
CA ARG A 103 11.67 17.42 -2.40
C ARG A 103 11.18 16.63 -1.20
N MET A 104 10.90 15.34 -1.36
CA MET A 104 10.43 14.45 -0.27
C MET A 104 11.37 14.48 0.94
N ALA A 105 12.68 14.65 0.72
CA ALA A 105 13.67 14.71 1.80
C ALA A 105 13.46 15.87 2.78
N TYR A 106 12.85 16.96 2.31
CA TYR A 106 12.63 18.18 3.10
C TYR A 106 11.15 18.41 3.42
N PHE A 107 10.27 18.07 2.50
CA PHE A 107 8.84 18.26 2.62
C PHE A 107 8.10 17.02 2.07
N PRO A 108 7.31 16.33 2.90
CA PRO A 108 6.54 15.20 2.41
C PRO A 108 5.57 15.63 1.31
N LEU A 109 5.39 14.79 0.32
CA LEU A 109 4.31 14.97 -0.63
C LEU A 109 2.98 14.79 0.10
N MET A 110 2.01 15.63 -0.24
CA MET A 110 0.70 15.61 0.38
C MET A 110 -0.31 14.91 -0.52
N PHE A 111 -1.37 14.38 0.04
CA PHE A 111 -2.56 14.01 -0.71
C PHE A 111 -3.22 15.25 -1.30
N THR A 112 -3.75 15.16 -2.51
CA THR A 112 -4.61 16.20 -3.06
C THR A 112 -5.93 16.25 -2.30
N ARG A 113 -6.69 17.32 -2.49
CA ARG A 113 -8.05 17.42 -1.90
C ARG A 113 -8.95 16.29 -2.38
N GLU A 114 -8.83 15.92 -3.66
CA GLU A 114 -9.60 14.83 -4.24
C GLU A 114 -9.22 13.49 -3.64
N ASP A 115 -7.92 13.20 -3.48
CA ASP A 115 -7.45 11.99 -2.81
C ASP A 115 -8.02 11.89 -1.40
N ALA A 116 -7.99 12.98 -0.63
CA ALA A 116 -8.52 13.01 0.71
C ALA A 116 -10.03 12.69 0.75
N ILE A 117 -10.82 13.25 -0.19
CA ILE A 117 -12.25 12.96 -0.31
C ILE A 117 -12.48 11.48 -0.61
N LEU A 118 -11.75 10.90 -1.56
CA LEU A 118 -11.89 9.49 -1.96
C LEU A 118 -11.47 8.54 -0.83
N ILE A 119 -10.37 8.83 -0.14
CA ILE A 119 -9.94 8.07 1.04
C ILE A 119 -11.03 8.10 2.13
N HIS A 120 -11.60 9.26 2.41
CA HIS A 120 -12.69 9.36 3.39
C HIS A 120 -13.91 8.58 2.97
N SER A 121 -14.33 8.66 1.70
CA SER A 121 -15.45 7.88 1.16
C SER A 121 -15.20 6.37 1.29
N GLY A 122 -14.01 5.91 0.91
CA GLY A 122 -13.65 4.50 1.03
C GLY A 122 -13.61 4.01 2.49
N LEU A 123 -13.14 4.83 3.42
CA LEU A 123 -13.19 4.53 4.86
C LEU A 123 -14.62 4.40 5.38
N GLU A 124 -15.55 5.26 4.96
CA GLU A 124 -16.97 5.15 5.33
C GLU A 124 -17.61 3.89 4.75
N GLU A 125 -17.32 3.54 3.50
CA GLU A 125 -17.79 2.30 2.90
C GLU A 125 -17.27 1.07 3.65
N ARG A 126 -15.98 1.05 4.04
CA ARG A 126 -15.38 -0.02 4.85
C ARG A 126 -16.09 -0.15 6.19
N ARG A 127 -16.34 0.97 6.87
CA ARG A 127 -17.07 1.01 8.14
C ARG A 127 -18.50 0.48 8.00
N SER A 128 -19.19 0.86 6.94
CA SER A 128 -20.56 0.40 6.67
C SER A 128 -20.62 -1.11 6.43
N ARG A 129 -19.63 -1.67 5.70
CA ARG A 129 -19.52 -3.12 5.50
C ARG A 129 -19.34 -3.88 6.82
N LEU A 130 -18.53 -3.36 7.73
CA LEU A 130 -18.33 -3.97 9.04
C LEU A 130 -19.61 -4.02 9.88
N VAL A 131 -20.37 -2.93 9.88
CA VAL A 131 -21.65 -2.86 10.61
C VAL A 131 -22.67 -3.84 10.02
N SER A 132 -22.72 -3.97 8.69
CA SER A 132 -23.67 -4.85 7.99
C SER A 132 -23.32 -6.33 8.10
N SER A 133 -22.06 -6.68 8.36
CA SER A 133 -21.59 -8.08 8.42
C SER A 133 -21.84 -8.75 9.77
N GLY A 134 -22.21 -8.02 10.82
CA GLY A 134 -22.44 -8.53 12.17
C GLY A 134 -21.20 -9.10 12.87
N PRO A 135 -21.22 -9.36 14.17
CA PRO A 135 -20.12 -9.98 14.87
C PRO A 135 -19.98 -11.46 14.48
N GLY A 136 -19.05 -11.77 13.58
CA GLY A 136 -18.74 -13.16 13.19
C GLY A 136 -18.31 -13.38 11.74
N ALA A 137 -18.48 -12.42 10.86
CA ALA A 137 -18.06 -12.56 9.46
C ALA A 137 -16.58 -12.16 9.25
N VAL A 138 -15.66 -13.01 9.68
CA VAL A 138 -14.26 -12.89 9.24
C VAL A 138 -14.19 -13.34 7.79
N ARG A 139 -14.11 -12.41 6.85
CA ARG A 139 -13.77 -12.72 5.46
C ARG A 139 -12.28 -13.06 5.41
N ILE A 140 -11.97 -14.35 5.41
CA ILE A 140 -10.64 -14.83 5.00
C ILE A 140 -10.56 -14.60 3.49
N ASN A 141 -9.80 -13.58 3.09
CA ASN A 141 -9.59 -13.33 1.66
C ASN A 141 -8.55 -14.33 1.14
N ARG A 142 -8.96 -15.22 0.21
CA ARG A 142 -8.12 -16.24 -0.41
C ARG A 142 -7.00 -15.70 -1.30
N SER A 143 -6.96 -14.40 -1.54
CA SER A 143 -5.98 -13.76 -2.44
C SER A 143 -4.52 -13.92 -1.97
N TYR A 144 -4.31 -14.08 -0.68
CA TYR A 144 -2.98 -14.33 -0.11
C TYR A 144 -2.39 -15.67 -0.60
N GLU A 145 -3.20 -16.73 -0.65
CA GLU A 145 -2.75 -18.07 -1.08
C GLU A 145 -2.36 -18.12 -2.57
N VAL A 146 -3.03 -17.32 -3.42
CA VAL A 146 -2.73 -17.28 -4.86
C VAL A 146 -1.40 -16.58 -5.10
N TRP A 147 -1.07 -15.55 -4.33
CA TRP A 147 0.18 -14.82 -4.47
C TRP A 147 1.38 -15.61 -3.94
N GLU A 148 1.27 -16.29 -2.81
CA GLU A 148 2.33 -17.13 -2.26
C GLU A 148 2.72 -18.28 -3.20
N ARG A 149 1.76 -18.86 -3.92
CA ARG A 149 2.02 -19.93 -4.93
C ARG A 149 2.75 -19.41 -6.17
N SER A 150 2.80 -18.11 -6.38
CA SER A 150 3.49 -17.46 -7.50
C SER A 150 4.91 -17.03 -7.17
N LEU A 151 5.34 -17.19 -5.92
CA LEU A 151 6.72 -16.94 -5.51
C LEU A 151 7.56 -18.19 -5.77
N PRO A 152 8.73 -18.08 -6.44
CA PRO A 152 9.67 -19.19 -6.47
C PRO A 152 10.11 -19.48 -5.04
N VAL A 153 9.95 -20.73 -4.62
CA VAL A 153 10.51 -21.24 -3.36
C VAL A 153 12.04 -21.14 -3.43
N PRO A 154 12.74 -20.68 -2.37
CA PRO A 154 14.17 -20.51 -2.36
C PRO A 154 14.93 -21.81 -2.60
#